data_783c265f3f5611add6ba49305650cadb
#
_entry.id   783c265f3f5611add6ba49305650cadb
#
_cell.length_a   1.000
_cell.length_b   1.000
_cell.length_c   1.000
_cell.angle_alpha   90.00
_cell.angle_beta   90.00
_cell.angle_gamma   90.00
#
_symmetry.space_group_name_H-M   'P 1'
#
loop_
_entity.id
_entity.type
_entity.pdbx_description
1 polymer ?
#
loop_
_entity_poly.entity_id
_entity_poly.type
_entity_poly.pdbx_seq_one_letter_code
_entity_poly.pdbx_strand_id
1 'polypeptide(L)'
;SCWYYLRYIDPKNDQAPVDPEKEKYWMPVDLYVGGAEHAVLHLLYARFWHKVLYDCGVVSHPEPFHRLVNQGMILGEVEITLFRDSEGNPVSESELRNREDDFTAEAVPESEAVKKGEGFVWKKDESIKLRAKANKMSKSRGNVINPDDVVEQYGADSLRLYEMFMGPLEQVKPWSMKGVEGVFRF
;
A
#
# COMPACT_ATOMS: atom_id res chain seq x y z
N SER A 1 22.39 1.12 -6.78
CA SER A 1 21.03 1.73 -6.84
C SER A 1 20.93 3.04 -6.06
N CYS A 2 21.84 3.32 -5.11
CA CYS A 2 21.75 4.48 -4.22
C CYS A 2 21.99 5.85 -4.89
N TRP A 3 22.44 5.90 -6.13
CA TRP A 3 22.70 7.14 -6.89
C TRP A 3 22.19 7.08 -8.34
N TYR A 4 21.26 6.17 -8.65
CA TYR A 4 20.73 5.96 -10.00
C TYR A 4 20.11 7.22 -10.60
N TYR A 5 19.49 8.07 -9.78
CA TYR A 5 18.88 9.34 -10.19
C TYR A 5 19.89 10.28 -10.84
N LEU A 6 21.14 10.32 -10.36
CA LEU A 6 22.21 11.08 -11.01
C LEU A 6 22.58 10.48 -12.37
N ARG A 7 22.71 9.15 -12.43
CA ARG A 7 23.02 8.47 -13.69
C ARG A 7 21.91 8.66 -14.73
N TYR A 8 20.65 8.75 -14.31
CA TYR A 8 19.52 9.00 -15.22
C TYR A 8 19.52 10.40 -15.84
N ILE A 9 20.11 11.38 -15.17
CA ILE A 9 20.28 12.73 -15.70
C ILE A 9 21.20 12.70 -16.93
N ASP A 10 22.27 11.90 -16.88
CA ASP A 10 23.29 11.85 -17.94
C ASP A 10 23.78 10.42 -18.21
N PRO A 11 22.92 9.54 -18.75
CA PRO A 11 23.17 8.11 -18.82
C PRO A 11 24.28 7.71 -19.80
N LYS A 12 24.63 8.57 -20.74
CA LYS A 12 25.66 8.32 -21.78
C LYS A 12 27.01 8.95 -21.48
N ASN A 13 27.17 9.61 -20.35
CA ASN A 13 28.43 10.22 -19.96
C ASN A 13 29.41 9.13 -19.49
N ASP A 14 30.53 9.01 -20.20
CA ASP A 14 31.60 8.06 -19.91
C ASP A 14 32.82 8.71 -19.22
N GLN A 15 32.79 10.06 -19.05
CA GLN A 15 33.91 10.83 -18.48
C GLN A 15 33.63 11.17 -16.99
N ALA A 16 32.38 11.33 -16.60
CA ALA A 16 31.98 11.72 -15.25
C ALA A 16 30.69 11.00 -14.82
N PRO A 17 30.40 10.92 -13.51
CA PRO A 17 29.14 10.38 -13.00
C PRO A 17 27.91 11.10 -13.57
N VAL A 18 28.03 12.40 -13.78
CA VAL A 18 27.00 13.29 -14.33
C VAL A 18 27.66 14.60 -14.82
N ASP A 19 27.14 15.20 -15.87
CA ASP A 19 27.55 16.54 -16.31
C ASP A 19 27.11 17.59 -15.28
N PRO A 20 27.99 18.51 -14.83
CA PRO A 20 27.66 19.49 -13.79
C PRO A 20 26.52 20.43 -14.14
N GLU A 21 26.38 20.85 -15.40
CA GLU A 21 25.29 21.76 -15.80
C GLU A 21 23.96 21.04 -15.83
N LYS A 22 23.93 19.77 -16.27
CA LYS A 22 22.73 18.95 -16.21
C LYS A 22 22.34 18.64 -14.77
N GLU A 23 23.32 18.33 -13.91
CA GLU A 23 23.09 18.08 -12.48
C GLU A 23 22.47 19.31 -11.84
N LYS A 24 23.04 20.48 -12.03
CA LYS A 24 22.56 21.74 -11.48
C LYS A 24 21.15 22.11 -11.93
N TYR A 25 20.77 21.71 -13.15
CA TYR A 25 19.42 21.96 -13.68
C TYR A 25 18.38 20.99 -13.11
N TRP A 26 18.72 19.70 -12.95
CA TRP A 26 17.78 18.67 -12.56
C TRP A 26 17.75 18.33 -11.08
N MET A 27 18.78 18.74 -10.31
CA MET A 27 18.87 18.48 -8.89
C MET A 27 18.58 19.73 -8.03
N PRO A 28 18.12 19.52 -6.79
CA PRO A 28 17.64 18.27 -6.21
C PRO A 28 16.31 17.83 -6.82
N VAL A 29 15.98 16.52 -6.74
CA VAL A 29 14.71 15.99 -7.25
C VAL A 29 13.53 16.64 -6.51
N ASP A 30 12.58 17.20 -7.23
CA ASP A 30 11.44 17.93 -6.65
C ASP A 30 10.53 17.06 -5.79
N LEU A 31 10.19 15.86 -6.31
CA LEU A 31 9.31 14.91 -5.65
C LEU A 31 9.83 13.49 -5.81
N TYR A 32 10.07 12.82 -4.70
CA TYR A 32 10.52 11.44 -4.65
C TYR A 32 9.48 10.57 -3.95
N VAL A 33 8.92 9.59 -4.67
CA VAL A 33 7.83 8.75 -4.21
C VAL A 33 8.32 7.32 -4.01
N GLY A 34 8.08 6.76 -2.84
CA GLY A 34 8.45 5.38 -2.54
C GLY A 34 7.96 4.93 -1.17
N GLY A 35 7.78 3.60 -1.00
CA GLY A 35 7.26 3.03 0.23
C GLY A 35 8.14 3.28 1.45
N ALA A 36 7.51 3.33 2.62
CA ALA A 36 8.20 3.58 3.90
C ALA A 36 9.25 2.50 4.25
N GLU A 37 9.15 1.29 3.67
CA GLU A 37 10.14 0.22 3.81
C GLU A 37 11.54 0.61 3.31
N HIS A 38 11.63 1.59 2.42
CA HIS A 38 12.89 2.10 1.90
C HIS A 38 13.59 3.11 2.83
N ALA A 39 12.96 3.53 3.92
CA ALA A 39 13.51 4.53 4.83
C ALA A 39 14.89 4.14 5.41
N VAL A 40 15.02 2.90 5.88
CA VAL A 40 16.27 2.35 6.44
C VAL A 40 17.11 1.57 5.43
N LEU A 41 16.68 1.47 4.20
CA LEU A 41 17.38 0.78 3.11
C LEU A 41 17.86 1.80 2.08
N HIS A 42 17.14 1.92 0.97
CA HIS A 42 17.52 2.77 -0.15
C HIS A 42 17.68 4.24 0.23
N LEU A 43 16.74 4.84 0.98
CA LEU A 43 16.75 6.27 1.28
C LEU A 43 17.93 6.66 2.17
N LEU A 44 18.27 5.83 3.16
CA LEU A 44 19.43 6.07 4.01
C LEU A 44 20.73 6.06 3.21
N TYR A 45 20.91 5.05 2.33
CA TYR A 45 22.10 4.95 1.48
C TYR A 45 22.15 6.05 0.42
N ALA A 46 21.04 6.37 -0.21
CA ALA A 46 20.95 7.43 -1.21
C ALA A 46 21.36 8.79 -0.62
N ARG A 47 20.80 9.13 0.55
CA ARG A 47 21.12 10.37 1.23
C ARG A 47 22.57 10.42 1.71
N PHE A 48 23.07 9.34 2.33
CA PHE A 48 24.47 9.27 2.77
C PHE A 48 25.44 9.42 1.59
N TRP A 49 25.22 8.67 0.52
CA TRP A 49 26.06 8.71 -0.68
C TRP A 49 26.03 10.09 -1.35
N HIS A 50 24.86 10.70 -1.42
CA HIS A 50 24.71 12.05 -1.96
C HIS A 50 25.50 13.10 -1.17
N LYS A 51 25.49 13.01 0.16
CA LYS A 51 26.31 13.90 1.02
C LYS A 51 27.80 13.71 0.80
N VAL A 52 28.27 12.49 0.61
CA VAL A 52 29.68 12.21 0.24
C VAL A 52 29.99 12.84 -1.10
N LEU A 53 29.12 12.71 -2.10
CA LEU A 53 29.32 13.33 -3.42
C LEU A 53 29.31 14.86 -3.34
N TYR A 54 28.50 15.44 -2.45
CA TYR A 54 28.51 16.88 -2.18
C TYR A 54 29.82 17.33 -1.54
N ASP A 55 30.32 16.62 -0.53
CA ASP A 55 31.61 16.91 0.11
C ASP A 55 32.80 16.79 -0.87
N CYS A 56 32.68 15.90 -1.86
CA CYS A 56 33.66 15.75 -2.96
C CYS A 56 33.48 16.78 -4.09
N GLY A 57 32.47 17.66 -4.03
CA GLY A 57 32.20 18.66 -5.07
C GLY A 57 31.64 18.10 -6.37
N VAL A 58 31.06 16.90 -6.35
CA VAL A 58 30.48 16.22 -7.53
C VAL A 58 29.04 16.67 -7.78
N VAL A 59 28.31 17.02 -6.73
CA VAL A 59 26.93 17.52 -6.81
C VAL A 59 26.80 18.89 -6.14
N SER A 60 25.84 19.68 -6.58
CA SER A 60 25.67 21.09 -6.18
C SER A 60 24.84 21.31 -4.91
N HIS A 61 24.08 20.30 -4.48
CA HIS A 61 23.18 20.40 -3.33
C HIS A 61 23.48 19.32 -2.28
N PRO A 62 23.35 19.61 -0.97
CA PRO A 62 23.65 18.64 0.09
C PRO A 62 22.56 17.58 0.30
N GLU A 63 21.36 17.79 -0.23
CA GLU A 63 20.24 16.84 -0.13
C GLU A 63 19.75 16.42 -1.52
N PRO A 64 19.49 15.12 -1.74
CA PRO A 64 19.10 14.62 -3.06
C PRO A 64 17.65 14.95 -3.46
N PHE A 65 16.75 15.09 -2.47
CA PHE A 65 15.32 15.22 -2.70
C PHE A 65 14.73 16.40 -1.92
N HIS A 66 13.92 17.23 -2.58
CA HIS A 66 13.19 18.32 -1.93
C HIS A 66 12.04 17.79 -1.09
N ARG A 67 11.27 16.87 -1.64
CA ARG A 67 10.11 16.32 -0.97
C ARG A 67 10.08 14.80 -1.15
N LEU A 68 9.97 14.08 -0.03
CA LEU A 68 9.74 12.65 0.02
C LEU A 68 8.26 12.39 0.34
N VAL A 69 7.63 11.51 -0.44
CA VAL A 69 6.27 11.04 -0.19
C VAL A 69 6.30 9.52 -0.09
N ASN A 70 5.93 9.01 1.08
CA ASN A 70 5.74 7.57 1.29
C ASN A 70 4.26 7.24 1.11
N GLN A 71 3.93 6.48 0.06
CA GLN A 71 2.57 6.01 -0.13
C GLN A 71 2.20 4.96 0.93
N GLY A 72 0.93 4.98 1.35
CA GLY A 72 0.34 3.96 2.20
C GLY A 72 0.24 2.62 1.46
N MET A 73 0.21 1.55 2.24
CA MET A 73 0.07 0.19 1.69
C MET A 73 -1.38 -0.04 1.25
N ILE A 74 -1.56 -0.61 0.06
CA ILE A 74 -2.85 -1.15 -0.36
C ILE A 74 -2.91 -2.59 0.16
N LEU A 75 -3.90 -2.86 1.01
CA LEU A 75 -4.18 -4.16 1.57
C LEU A 75 -5.11 -4.97 0.65
N GLY A 76 -5.20 -6.27 0.86
CA GLY A 76 -6.24 -7.09 0.23
C GLY A 76 -7.64 -6.65 0.66
N GLU A 77 -8.66 -7.24 0.07
CA GLU A 77 -10.05 -6.99 0.47
C GLU A 77 -10.26 -7.32 1.95
N VAL A 78 -11.28 -6.69 2.53
CA VAL A 78 -11.62 -6.93 3.93
C VAL A 78 -12.14 -8.36 4.08
N GLU A 79 -11.43 -9.16 4.86
CA GLU A 79 -11.85 -10.50 5.26
C GLU A 79 -12.77 -10.39 6.48
N ILE A 80 -13.97 -10.95 6.38
CA ILE A 80 -14.94 -10.96 7.47
C ILE A 80 -14.97 -12.35 8.09
N THR A 81 -14.81 -12.44 9.40
CA THR A 81 -14.68 -13.69 10.14
C THR A 81 -15.71 -13.78 11.25
N LEU A 82 -16.43 -14.90 11.29
CA LEU A 82 -17.27 -15.34 12.41
C LEU A 82 -16.48 -16.35 13.25
N PHE A 83 -16.58 -16.24 14.56
CA PHE A 83 -15.99 -17.21 15.48
C PHE A 83 -17.07 -18.14 16.04
N ARG A 84 -16.70 -19.40 16.27
CA ARG A 84 -17.57 -20.39 16.91
C ARG A 84 -16.86 -21.06 18.08
N ASP A 85 -17.61 -21.34 19.12
CA ASP A 85 -17.14 -22.12 20.28
C ASP A 85 -17.01 -23.62 19.94
N SER A 86 -16.61 -24.41 20.91
CA SER A 86 -16.46 -25.89 20.79
C SER A 86 -17.77 -26.62 20.51
N GLU A 87 -18.92 -26.00 20.77
CA GLU A 87 -20.27 -26.54 20.51
C GLU A 87 -20.81 -26.07 19.15
N GLY A 88 -20.07 -25.19 18.44
CA GLY A 88 -20.44 -24.64 17.15
C GLY A 88 -21.34 -23.39 17.23
N ASN A 89 -21.56 -22.85 18.43
CA ASN A 89 -22.35 -21.63 18.59
C ASN A 89 -21.57 -20.42 18.12
N PRO A 90 -22.21 -19.42 17.47
CA PRO A 90 -21.54 -18.19 17.06
C PRO A 90 -21.17 -17.34 18.27
N VAL A 91 -19.97 -16.78 18.25
CA VAL A 91 -19.40 -15.96 19.33
C VAL A 91 -19.01 -14.60 18.78
N SER A 92 -19.38 -13.55 19.51
CA SER A 92 -19.04 -12.18 19.14
C SER A 92 -17.53 -11.93 19.28
N GLU A 93 -16.90 -11.21 18.34
CA GLU A 93 -15.49 -10.84 18.42
C GLU A 93 -15.12 -10.21 19.78
N SER A 94 -16.03 -9.42 20.36
CA SER A 94 -15.82 -8.78 21.67
C SER A 94 -15.67 -9.75 22.85
N GLU A 95 -16.05 -11.00 22.67
CA GLU A 95 -16.00 -12.04 23.71
C GLU A 95 -14.71 -12.86 23.70
N LEU A 96 -13.91 -12.78 22.62
CA LEU A 96 -12.68 -13.59 22.43
C LEU A 96 -11.60 -13.31 23.48
N ARG A 97 -11.47 -12.08 24.00
CA ARG A 97 -10.59 -11.67 25.12
C ARG A 97 -9.17 -12.27 25.08
N ASN A 98 -8.51 -12.25 23.93
CA ASN A 98 -7.17 -12.86 23.72
C ASN A 98 -7.13 -14.40 23.81
N ARG A 99 -8.25 -15.09 23.65
CA ARG A 99 -8.38 -16.55 23.63
C ARG A 99 -8.85 -17.05 22.26
N GLU A 100 -8.26 -16.53 21.20
CA GLU A 100 -8.67 -16.84 19.81
C GLU A 100 -8.48 -18.33 19.48
N ASP A 101 -7.48 -18.98 20.07
CA ASP A 101 -7.16 -20.38 19.83
C ASP A 101 -8.23 -21.35 20.35
N ASP A 102 -9.11 -20.89 21.25
CA ASP A 102 -10.22 -21.68 21.81
C ASP A 102 -11.44 -21.70 20.85
N PHE A 103 -11.41 -20.95 19.75
CA PHE A 103 -12.54 -20.76 18.85
C PHE A 103 -12.18 -21.16 17.39
N THR A 104 -13.16 -21.64 16.66
CA THR A 104 -13.02 -21.91 15.23
C THR A 104 -13.38 -20.64 14.43
N ALA A 105 -12.45 -20.21 13.57
CA ALA A 105 -12.66 -19.07 12.68
C ALA A 105 -13.28 -19.55 11.36
N GLU A 106 -14.39 -18.92 10.97
CA GLU A 106 -15.12 -19.19 9.72
C GLU A 106 -15.20 -17.92 8.89
N ALA A 107 -14.77 -17.99 7.60
CA ALA A 107 -14.90 -16.87 6.68
C ALA A 107 -16.38 -16.65 6.32
N VAL A 108 -16.83 -15.42 6.44
CA VAL A 108 -18.22 -15.03 6.14
C VAL A 108 -18.24 -14.16 4.89
N PRO A 109 -19.05 -14.48 3.87
CA PRO A 109 -19.21 -13.63 2.72
C PRO A 109 -19.86 -12.29 3.11
N GLU A 110 -19.48 -11.22 2.43
CA GLU A 110 -20.00 -9.87 2.72
C GLU A 110 -21.54 -9.78 2.64
N SER A 111 -22.17 -10.63 1.83
CA SER A 111 -23.64 -10.72 1.73
C SER A 111 -24.33 -11.19 3.01
N GLU A 112 -23.59 -11.88 3.91
CA GLU A 112 -24.06 -12.30 5.23
C GLU A 112 -23.64 -11.37 6.37
N ALA A 113 -22.94 -10.28 6.07
CA ALA A 113 -22.53 -9.26 7.03
C ALA A 113 -23.30 -7.96 6.82
N VAL A 114 -23.60 -7.28 7.91
CA VAL A 114 -24.25 -5.96 7.90
C VAL A 114 -23.29 -4.96 8.55
N LYS A 115 -23.02 -3.85 7.86
CA LYS A 115 -22.19 -2.78 8.41
C LYS A 115 -22.97 -2.00 9.47
N LYS A 116 -22.45 -1.92 10.69
CA LYS A 116 -22.99 -1.12 11.80
C LYS A 116 -21.89 -0.24 12.38
N GLY A 117 -21.99 1.07 12.14
CA GLY A 117 -20.96 2.02 12.53
C GLY A 117 -19.62 1.70 11.84
N GLU A 118 -18.56 1.52 12.63
CA GLU A 118 -17.22 1.19 12.13
C GLU A 118 -16.98 -0.31 11.96
N GLY A 119 -17.91 -1.18 12.36
CA GLY A 119 -17.76 -2.63 12.34
C GLY A 119 -18.81 -3.36 11.51
N PHE A 120 -18.76 -4.68 11.58
CA PHE A 120 -19.73 -5.57 10.95
C PHE A 120 -20.39 -6.47 12.00
N VAL A 121 -21.67 -6.79 11.76
CA VAL A 121 -22.45 -7.75 12.55
C VAL A 121 -22.96 -8.85 11.62
N TRP A 122 -23.24 -10.02 12.20
CA TRP A 122 -23.77 -11.15 11.43
C TRP A 122 -25.23 -10.91 11.07
N LYS A 123 -25.58 -11.08 9.79
CA LYS A 123 -26.94 -10.80 9.29
C LYS A 123 -28.02 -11.69 9.93
N LYS A 124 -27.65 -12.92 10.33
CA LYS A 124 -28.58 -13.86 10.95
C LYS A 124 -28.82 -13.55 12.44
N ASP A 125 -27.85 -12.88 13.09
CA ASP A 125 -27.95 -12.41 14.46
C ASP A 125 -27.09 -11.16 14.64
N GLU A 126 -27.73 -9.99 14.63
CA GLU A 126 -27.04 -8.70 14.71
C GLU A 126 -26.39 -8.39 16.09
N SER A 127 -26.61 -9.24 17.10
CA SER A 127 -25.88 -9.17 18.37
C SER A 127 -24.44 -9.67 18.25
N ILE A 128 -24.14 -10.50 17.24
CA ILE A 128 -22.84 -11.08 16.98
C ILE A 128 -21.98 -10.13 16.15
N LYS A 129 -20.94 -9.58 16.76
CA LYS A 129 -19.95 -8.76 16.06
C LYS A 129 -18.98 -9.65 15.33
N LEU A 130 -18.80 -9.37 14.04
CA LEU A 130 -17.85 -10.04 13.18
C LEU A 130 -16.49 -9.31 13.21
N ARG A 131 -15.41 -10.06 13.08
CA ARG A 131 -14.09 -9.46 12.85
C ARG A 131 -13.97 -9.09 11.38
N ALA A 132 -13.60 -7.84 11.13
CA ALA A 132 -13.31 -7.35 9.79
C ALA A 132 -11.85 -6.88 9.74
N LYS A 133 -11.02 -7.54 8.95
CA LYS A 133 -9.60 -7.22 8.87
C LYS A 133 -9.11 -7.28 7.43
N ALA A 134 -8.48 -6.20 6.98
CA ALA A 134 -7.72 -6.21 5.74
C ALA A 134 -6.26 -6.61 6.03
N ASN A 135 -5.75 -7.57 5.29
CA ASN A 135 -4.41 -8.09 5.44
C ASN A 135 -3.51 -7.63 4.28
N LYS A 136 -2.20 -7.54 4.54
CA LYS A 136 -1.23 -7.31 3.46
C LYS A 136 -1.39 -8.37 2.38
N MET A 137 -1.42 -7.93 1.11
CA MET A 137 -1.47 -8.85 -0.02
C MET A 137 -0.25 -9.78 -0.04
N SER A 138 -0.49 -11.07 -0.16
CA SER A 138 0.57 -12.06 -0.32
C SER A 138 0.08 -13.26 -1.12
N LYS A 139 0.99 -13.87 -1.90
CA LYS A 139 0.68 -15.08 -2.67
C LYS A 139 0.25 -16.25 -1.77
N SER A 140 0.85 -16.38 -0.59
CA SER A 140 0.52 -17.43 0.38
C SER A 140 -0.89 -17.32 0.97
N ARG A 141 -1.46 -16.10 1.00
CA ARG A 141 -2.84 -15.87 1.44
C ARG A 141 -3.86 -15.97 0.32
N GLY A 142 -3.41 -15.91 -0.95
CA GLY A 142 -4.32 -15.90 -2.09
C GLY A 142 -5.17 -14.61 -2.23
N ASN A 143 -4.77 -13.53 -1.56
CA ASN A 143 -5.50 -12.25 -1.54
C ASN A 143 -4.83 -11.16 -2.40
N VAL A 144 -4.00 -11.57 -3.36
CA VAL A 144 -3.35 -10.65 -4.30
C VAL A 144 -4.33 -10.26 -5.39
N ILE A 145 -4.44 -8.96 -5.62
CA ILE A 145 -5.16 -8.42 -6.78
C ILE A 145 -4.15 -8.19 -7.90
N ASN A 146 -4.37 -8.83 -9.04
CA ASN A 146 -3.55 -8.63 -10.22
C ASN A 146 -4.10 -7.44 -11.03
N PRO A 147 -3.32 -6.38 -11.24
CA PRO A 147 -3.76 -5.23 -12.04
C PRO A 147 -4.20 -5.60 -13.47
N ASP A 148 -3.54 -6.59 -14.09
CA ASP A 148 -3.88 -7.01 -15.44
C ASP A 148 -5.30 -7.57 -15.53
N ASP A 149 -5.73 -8.36 -14.54
CA ASP A 149 -7.09 -8.91 -14.47
C ASP A 149 -8.14 -7.79 -14.32
N VAL A 150 -7.81 -6.77 -13.51
CA VAL A 150 -8.69 -5.60 -13.34
C VAL A 150 -8.77 -4.78 -14.62
N VAL A 151 -7.65 -4.59 -15.33
CA VAL A 151 -7.62 -3.88 -16.62
C VAL A 151 -8.40 -4.65 -17.68
N GLU A 152 -8.30 -5.98 -17.73
CA GLU A 152 -9.04 -6.81 -18.68
C GLU A 152 -10.56 -6.72 -18.44
N GLN A 153 -10.99 -6.72 -17.17
CA GLN A 153 -12.42 -6.74 -16.80
C GLN A 153 -13.07 -5.34 -16.84
N TYR A 154 -12.37 -4.31 -16.41
CA TYR A 154 -12.93 -2.97 -16.17
C TYR A 154 -12.26 -1.85 -16.98
N GLY A 155 -11.16 -2.14 -17.64
CA GLY A 155 -10.36 -1.15 -18.37
C GLY A 155 -9.35 -0.41 -17.51
N ALA A 156 -8.29 0.07 -18.15
CA ALA A 156 -7.20 0.79 -17.48
C ALA A 156 -7.66 2.12 -16.86
N ASP A 157 -8.61 2.82 -17.48
CA ASP A 157 -9.12 4.08 -16.96
C ASP A 157 -9.87 3.89 -15.63
N SER A 158 -10.66 2.81 -15.53
CA SER A 158 -11.38 2.46 -14.29
C SER A 158 -10.42 2.13 -13.15
N LEU A 159 -9.35 1.36 -13.42
CA LEU A 159 -8.31 1.07 -12.44
C LEU A 159 -7.65 2.38 -11.95
N ARG A 160 -7.18 3.21 -12.86
CA ARG A 160 -6.48 4.47 -12.54
C ARG A 160 -7.38 5.45 -11.78
N LEU A 161 -8.63 5.59 -12.23
CA LEU A 161 -9.60 6.46 -11.56
C LEU A 161 -9.94 5.94 -10.15
N TYR A 162 -10.08 4.62 -9.99
CA TYR A 162 -10.30 4.01 -8.68
C TYR A 162 -9.11 4.25 -7.72
N GLU A 163 -7.87 4.09 -8.20
CA GLU A 163 -6.68 4.39 -7.38
C GLU A 163 -6.66 5.85 -6.91
N MET A 164 -7.02 6.79 -7.77
CA MET A 164 -7.16 8.21 -7.40
C MET A 164 -8.31 8.45 -6.41
N PHE A 165 -9.40 7.70 -6.55
CA PHE A 165 -10.59 7.83 -5.70
C PHE A 165 -10.38 7.24 -4.29
N MET A 166 -9.51 6.26 -4.11
CA MET A 166 -9.28 5.58 -2.83
C MET A 166 -8.93 6.52 -1.66
N GLY A 167 -8.56 7.77 -1.92
CA GLY A 167 -8.27 8.79 -0.91
C GLY A 167 -6.78 9.14 -0.80
N PRO A 168 -6.35 9.78 0.31
CA PRO A 168 -4.99 10.29 0.46
C PRO A 168 -3.91 9.23 0.21
N LEU A 169 -2.87 9.61 -0.54
CA LEU A 169 -1.82 8.70 -0.99
C LEU A 169 -1.08 8.03 0.17
N GLU A 170 -0.87 8.72 1.27
CA GLU A 170 -0.08 8.27 2.42
C GLU A 170 -0.84 7.31 3.35
N GLN A 171 -2.14 7.14 3.16
CA GLN A 171 -2.96 6.29 4.02
C GLN A 171 -2.95 4.83 3.58
N VAL A 172 -2.92 3.92 4.55
CA VAL A 172 -3.15 2.49 4.34
C VAL A 172 -4.63 2.26 4.04
N LYS A 173 -4.95 1.49 2.99
CA LYS A 173 -6.31 1.30 2.50
C LYS A 173 -6.55 -0.15 2.09
N PRO A 174 -7.73 -0.72 2.37
CA PRO A 174 -8.13 -1.99 1.78
C PRO A 174 -8.54 -1.78 0.31
N TRP A 175 -8.22 -2.75 -0.53
CA TRP A 175 -8.77 -2.85 -1.87
C TRP A 175 -10.27 -3.18 -1.81
N SER A 176 -11.03 -2.74 -2.80
CA SER A 176 -12.44 -3.09 -2.96
C SER A 176 -12.81 -3.25 -4.44
N MET A 177 -13.12 -4.46 -4.85
CA MET A 177 -13.61 -4.71 -6.22
C MET A 177 -14.95 -4.01 -6.48
N LYS A 178 -15.82 -3.88 -5.47
CA LYS A 178 -17.05 -3.08 -5.57
C LYS A 178 -16.78 -1.61 -5.84
N GLY A 179 -15.69 -1.07 -5.29
CA GLY A 179 -15.25 0.30 -5.57
C GLY A 179 -14.81 0.46 -7.02
N VAL A 180 -14.06 -0.51 -7.56
CA VAL A 180 -13.68 -0.55 -8.99
C VAL A 180 -14.92 -0.60 -9.89
N GLU A 181 -15.86 -1.50 -9.59
CA GLU A 181 -17.13 -1.63 -10.34
C GLU A 181 -17.95 -0.32 -10.29
N GLY A 182 -17.98 0.34 -9.13
CA GLY A 182 -18.67 1.63 -8.97
C GLY A 182 -18.09 2.71 -9.89
N VAL A 183 -16.76 2.79 -9.98
CA VAL A 183 -16.05 3.73 -10.88
C VAL A 183 -16.29 3.36 -12.35
N PHE A 184 -16.27 2.07 -12.69
CA PHE A 184 -16.51 1.59 -14.05
C PHE A 184 -17.91 1.94 -14.57
N ARG A 185 -18.92 1.96 -13.69
CA ARG A 185 -20.31 2.33 -14.05
C ARG A 185 -20.54 3.83 -14.15
N PHE A 186 -19.62 4.65 -13.65
CA PHE A 186 -19.68 6.11 -13.73
C PHE A 186 -19.30 6.62 -15.11
#